data_4f032813362ac344d9a6aa082184d67d
#
_entry.id   4f032813362ac344d9a6aa082184d67d
#
_cell.length_a   1.000
_cell.length_b   1.000
_cell.length_c   1.000
_cell.angle_alpha   90.00
_cell.angle_beta   90.00
_cell.angle_gamma   90.00
#
_symmetry.space_group_name_H-M   'P 1'
#
loop_
_entity.id
_entity.type
_entity.pdbx_description
1 polymer ?
#
loop_
_entity_poly.entity_id
_entity_poly.type
_entity_poly.pdbx_seq_one_letter_code
_entity_poly.pdbx_strand_id
1 'polypeptide(L)'
;MTNISYHGSHNGGLAVERDGELLCVLEFERFLNYKNVGMCQYKPPRYIMISLEESLKWIEKEYGISEYDNCYFSCSDFIGENFEGTHVIFQTLKLIKAKNYIHGTHHECHAYGCFYQSPYNEALVFSFDGGGDDGEFNVYHAERVNGLTRLAQLKNPVLNDPNTYYNIGFAYMVFGQYLKDIKLECMSDGNLVWPGKIMGLVSYGKWRAEWLDAFIEFFKSDPDGKESDYTSKINKLGEKINVKFDINDRLEGQIAYDVAATAQRAFEDCFIEVAREYFNKYPSLPICITGGCALNIILNTRIREELKKDVFVGPNPNDCGIALGNLLKNLKPEKPIDATYAGIPILDKNTIVETLLGMPNVKKLMPKNDYYHPFEQHDPCIVVQDLLDGKIIGLVQGQCEHGPRALGHRSIICNPSIAEMKDILNKKVKNREWYRPFAPVCRLEDVSKYFEFTGESRWMGFCPKVKEEWREKLISITHIDGTARVQTVTREQNEFLYDLITEFE
;
A
#
# COMPACT_ATOMS: atom_id res chain seq x y z
N MET A 1 27.89 -13.33 -3.80
CA MET A 1 27.05 -13.00 -4.99
C MET A 1 26.27 -11.75 -4.66
N THR A 2 26.20 -10.80 -5.57
CA THR A 2 25.45 -9.54 -5.36
C THR A 2 24.40 -9.40 -6.45
N ASN A 3 23.15 -9.26 -6.05
CA ASN A 3 22.03 -9.16 -6.97
C ASN A 3 21.25 -7.86 -6.73
N ILE A 4 20.70 -7.32 -7.81
CA ILE A 4 19.79 -6.18 -7.79
C ILE A 4 18.48 -6.57 -8.43
N SER A 5 17.38 -6.06 -7.90
CA SER A 5 16.07 -6.12 -8.54
C SER A 5 15.55 -4.72 -8.83
N TYR A 6 14.97 -4.55 -9.99
CA TYR A 6 14.48 -3.27 -10.52
C TYR A 6 13.01 -3.38 -10.97
N HIS A 7 12.16 -2.54 -10.44
CA HIS A 7 10.79 -2.35 -10.95
C HIS A 7 10.67 -1.01 -11.66
N GLY A 8 10.26 -1.05 -12.93
CA GLY A 8 10.27 0.11 -13.82
C GLY A 8 8.93 0.82 -14.02
N SER A 9 7.79 0.24 -13.62
CA SER A 9 6.46 0.86 -13.74
C SER A 9 6.18 1.88 -12.65
N HIS A 10 4.91 2.33 -12.47
CA HIS A 10 4.53 3.20 -11.36
C HIS A 10 4.93 2.57 -10.01
N ASN A 11 5.18 3.40 -9.00
CA ASN A 11 5.76 2.95 -7.74
C ASN A 11 7.11 2.23 -7.90
N GLY A 12 7.89 2.66 -8.89
CA GLY A 12 9.18 2.07 -9.22
C GLY A 12 10.18 2.09 -8.08
N GLY A 13 11.10 1.12 -8.10
CA GLY A 13 12.09 0.98 -7.05
C GLY A 13 13.14 -0.08 -7.32
N LEU A 14 14.05 -0.21 -6.37
CA LEU A 14 15.15 -1.19 -6.36
C LEU A 14 15.14 -2.01 -5.07
N ALA A 15 15.62 -3.26 -5.16
CA ALA A 15 16.02 -4.06 -4.00
C ALA A 15 17.40 -4.64 -4.25
N VAL A 16 18.27 -4.64 -3.24
CA VAL A 16 19.66 -5.13 -3.35
C VAL A 16 19.93 -6.13 -2.24
N GLU A 17 20.55 -7.23 -2.62
CA GLU A 17 21.07 -8.22 -1.68
C GLU A 17 22.53 -8.56 -1.97
N ARG A 18 23.23 -9.05 -0.94
CA ARG A 18 24.57 -9.61 -1.05
C ARG A 18 24.64 -10.87 -0.20
N ASP A 19 25.04 -11.97 -0.83
CA ASP A 19 25.23 -13.28 -0.17
C ASP A 19 24.00 -13.77 0.63
N GLY A 20 22.79 -13.47 0.12
CA GLY A 20 21.51 -13.84 0.74
C GLY A 20 20.99 -12.83 1.78
N GLU A 21 21.74 -11.77 2.08
CA GLU A 21 21.32 -10.71 3.00
C GLU A 21 20.72 -9.52 2.24
N LEU A 22 19.48 -9.14 2.59
CA LEU A 22 18.82 -7.95 2.06
C LEU A 22 19.49 -6.68 2.60
N LEU A 23 20.11 -5.88 1.72
CA LEU A 23 20.80 -4.66 2.11
C LEU A 23 19.85 -3.44 2.16
N CYS A 24 19.03 -3.28 1.14
CA CYS A 24 18.06 -2.15 1.08
C CYS A 24 16.96 -2.41 0.07
N VAL A 25 15.84 -1.68 0.26
CA VAL A 25 14.78 -1.52 -0.73
C VAL A 25 14.49 -0.03 -0.90
N LEU A 26 14.66 0.49 -2.11
CA LEU A 26 14.61 1.92 -2.40
C LEU A 26 13.41 2.24 -3.29
N GLU A 27 12.45 3.00 -2.79
CA GLU A 27 11.34 3.54 -3.55
C GLU A 27 11.77 4.85 -4.23
N PHE A 28 11.64 4.97 -5.54
CA PHE A 28 12.06 6.17 -6.28
C PHE A 28 11.33 7.43 -5.85
N GLU A 29 10.09 7.33 -5.41
CA GLU A 29 9.33 8.46 -4.93
C GLU A 29 9.97 9.15 -3.71
N ARG A 30 10.80 8.42 -2.93
CA ARG A 30 11.50 8.95 -1.76
C ARG A 30 12.67 9.85 -2.15
N PHE A 31 13.31 9.60 -3.29
CA PHE A 31 14.41 10.42 -3.79
C PHE A 31 13.92 11.74 -4.39
N LEU A 32 12.82 11.73 -5.12
CA LEU A 32 12.30 12.88 -5.82
C LEU A 32 11.18 13.62 -5.06
N ASN A 33 10.73 13.11 -3.93
CA ASN A 33 9.54 13.59 -3.23
C ASN A 33 8.32 13.72 -4.18
N TYR A 34 8.16 12.75 -5.07
CA TYR A 34 7.15 12.74 -6.11
C TYR A 34 6.48 11.37 -6.19
N LYS A 35 5.19 11.32 -5.86
CA LYS A 35 4.44 10.06 -5.75
C LYS A 35 4.36 9.27 -7.05
N ASN A 36 4.32 7.94 -6.91
CA ASN A 36 4.12 6.99 -8.00
C ASN A 36 5.14 7.15 -9.15
N VAL A 37 6.40 7.47 -8.82
CA VAL A 37 7.46 7.59 -9.83
C VAL A 37 7.69 6.26 -10.49
N GLY A 38 7.71 6.29 -11.82
CA GLY A 38 7.93 5.13 -12.66
C GLY A 38 7.60 5.44 -14.12
N MET A 39 7.69 4.44 -14.98
CA MET A 39 7.19 4.53 -16.34
C MET A 39 5.67 4.42 -16.31
N CYS A 40 4.98 5.51 -16.54
CA CYS A 40 3.55 5.50 -16.82
C CYS A 40 3.28 6.49 -17.96
N GLN A 41 2.15 6.32 -18.64
CA GLN A 41 1.75 7.12 -19.81
C GLN A 41 1.80 8.63 -19.59
N TYR A 42 1.79 9.08 -18.35
CA TYR A 42 1.61 10.48 -17.96
C TYR A 42 2.87 11.13 -17.39
N LYS A 43 3.99 10.39 -17.20
CA LYS A 43 5.23 10.92 -16.59
C LYS A 43 6.40 10.84 -17.54
N PRO A 44 7.19 11.93 -17.66
CA PRO A 44 8.39 11.89 -18.50
C PRO A 44 9.36 10.80 -18.03
N PRO A 45 9.92 9.98 -18.94
CA PRO A 45 10.91 8.94 -18.63
C PRO A 45 12.12 9.44 -17.83
N ARG A 46 12.45 10.72 -17.95
CA ARG A 46 13.57 11.36 -17.22
C ARG A 46 13.49 11.19 -15.71
N TYR A 47 12.29 11.16 -15.11
CA TYR A 47 12.17 11.05 -13.65
C TYR A 47 12.59 9.67 -13.16
N ILE A 48 12.23 8.61 -13.86
CA ILE A 48 12.67 7.28 -13.48
C ILE A 48 14.18 7.11 -13.69
N MET A 49 14.74 7.68 -14.77
CA MET A 49 16.18 7.64 -15.01
C MET A 49 16.97 8.36 -13.93
N ILE A 50 16.55 9.58 -13.54
CA ILE A 50 17.20 10.33 -12.45
C ILE A 50 17.10 9.56 -11.13
N SER A 51 15.92 9.02 -10.78
CA SER A 51 15.75 8.26 -9.56
C SER A 51 16.63 7.02 -9.52
N LEU A 52 16.72 6.31 -10.64
CA LEU A 52 17.57 5.13 -10.78
C LEU A 52 19.05 5.49 -10.63
N GLU A 53 19.53 6.52 -11.34
CA GLU A 53 20.92 6.99 -11.24
C GLU A 53 21.28 7.41 -9.80
N GLU A 54 20.44 8.19 -9.15
CA GLU A 54 20.68 8.63 -7.76
C GLU A 54 20.65 7.44 -6.78
N SER A 55 19.75 6.49 -6.99
CA SER A 55 19.70 5.26 -6.19
C SER A 55 20.97 4.42 -6.35
N LEU A 56 21.46 4.24 -7.59
CA LEU A 56 22.68 3.49 -7.86
C LEU A 56 23.92 4.18 -7.28
N LYS A 57 24.04 5.50 -7.38
CA LYS A 57 25.11 6.28 -6.74
C LYS A 57 25.10 6.15 -5.23
N TRP A 58 23.89 6.17 -4.63
CA TRP A 58 23.75 5.98 -3.19
C TRP A 58 24.17 4.58 -2.77
N ILE A 59 23.77 3.53 -3.51
CA ILE A 59 24.18 2.14 -3.25
C ILE A 59 25.71 1.99 -3.35
N GLU A 60 26.33 2.58 -4.38
CA GLU A 60 27.78 2.56 -4.55
C GLU A 60 28.50 3.24 -3.37
N LYS A 61 28.00 4.42 -2.94
CA LYS A 61 28.56 5.16 -1.80
C LYS A 61 28.43 4.39 -0.48
N GLU A 62 27.26 3.79 -0.22
CA GLU A 62 26.91 3.18 1.06
C GLU A 62 27.48 1.77 1.21
N TYR A 63 27.41 0.96 0.14
CA TYR A 63 27.75 -0.46 0.18
C TYR A 63 28.98 -0.83 -0.67
N GLY A 64 29.55 0.10 -1.43
CA GLY A 64 30.66 -0.15 -2.34
C GLY A 64 30.28 -1.06 -3.52
N ILE A 65 28.99 -1.05 -3.95
CA ILE A 65 28.47 -1.91 -5.01
C ILE A 65 28.19 -1.06 -6.25
N SER A 66 28.84 -1.37 -7.37
CA SER A 66 28.61 -0.74 -8.68
C SER A 66 28.35 -1.74 -9.81
N GLU A 67 28.51 -3.03 -9.54
CA GLU A 67 28.29 -4.12 -10.49
C GLU A 67 27.58 -5.29 -9.80
N TYR A 68 26.75 -6.02 -10.54
CA TYR A 68 25.88 -7.07 -10.03
C TYR A 68 26.06 -8.38 -10.79
N ASP A 69 25.87 -9.51 -10.12
CA ASP A 69 25.84 -10.82 -10.78
C ASP A 69 24.53 -10.98 -11.58
N ASN A 70 23.39 -10.62 -10.99
CA ASN A 70 22.11 -10.65 -11.66
C ASN A 70 21.33 -9.35 -11.43
N CYS A 71 20.63 -8.90 -12.47
CA CYS A 71 19.59 -7.89 -12.42
C CYS A 71 18.25 -8.56 -12.71
N TYR A 72 17.42 -8.69 -11.69
CA TYR A 72 16.02 -9.10 -11.86
C TYR A 72 15.20 -7.86 -12.18
N PHE A 73 14.40 -7.86 -13.24
CA PHE A 73 13.62 -6.69 -13.60
C PHE A 73 12.15 -7.04 -13.87
N SER A 74 11.27 -6.08 -13.64
CA SER A 74 9.84 -6.19 -13.91
C SER A 74 9.29 -4.86 -14.41
N CYS A 75 8.25 -4.96 -15.22
CA CYS A 75 7.51 -3.81 -15.73
C CYS A 75 6.07 -4.26 -15.98
N SER A 76 5.11 -3.70 -15.25
CA SER A 76 3.68 -4.07 -15.35
C SER A 76 3.09 -3.80 -16.75
N ASP A 77 3.69 -2.87 -17.50
CA ASP A 77 3.27 -2.49 -18.84
C ASP A 77 4.00 -3.26 -19.95
N PHE A 78 4.73 -4.33 -19.61
CA PHE A 78 5.47 -5.13 -20.58
C PHE A 78 4.53 -6.12 -21.29
N ILE A 79 3.76 -5.60 -22.26
CA ILE A 79 2.86 -6.41 -23.09
C ILE A 79 3.45 -6.55 -24.50
N GLY A 80 4.29 -7.57 -24.69
CA GLY A 80 4.79 -7.96 -26.02
C GLY A 80 5.80 -7.01 -26.67
N GLU A 81 6.22 -7.36 -27.90
CA GLU A 81 7.33 -6.70 -28.63
C GLU A 81 7.04 -5.28 -29.16
N ASN A 82 5.80 -4.80 -29.09
CA ASN A 82 5.34 -3.59 -29.76
C ASN A 82 4.94 -2.43 -28.83
N PHE A 83 5.30 -2.47 -27.55
CA PHE A 83 4.88 -1.44 -26.59
C PHE A 83 5.90 -0.29 -26.50
N GLU A 84 5.45 0.97 -26.57
CA GLU A 84 6.32 2.16 -26.45
C GLU A 84 7.14 2.19 -25.15
N GLY A 85 6.59 1.64 -24.06
CA GLY A 85 7.26 1.49 -22.77
C GLY A 85 8.48 0.56 -22.81
N THR A 86 8.52 -0.43 -23.70
CA THR A 86 9.63 -1.39 -23.83
C THR A 86 10.94 -0.69 -24.08
N HIS A 87 10.94 0.38 -24.89
CA HIS A 87 12.14 1.15 -25.19
C HIS A 87 12.71 1.85 -23.94
N VAL A 88 11.86 2.38 -23.10
CA VAL A 88 12.28 3.08 -21.87
C VAL A 88 12.88 2.11 -20.86
N ILE A 89 12.28 0.91 -20.66
CA ILE A 89 12.86 -0.08 -19.74
C ILE A 89 14.25 -0.53 -20.19
N PHE A 90 14.46 -0.74 -21.49
CA PHE A 90 15.78 -1.07 -22.01
C PHE A 90 16.80 0.07 -21.84
N GLN A 91 16.38 1.33 -21.89
CA GLN A 91 17.25 2.46 -21.59
C GLN A 91 17.64 2.52 -20.12
N THR A 92 16.68 2.29 -19.22
CA THR A 92 16.96 2.28 -17.78
C THR A 92 17.82 1.08 -17.37
N LEU A 93 17.60 -0.10 -17.93
CA LEU A 93 18.41 -1.29 -17.66
C LEU A 93 19.88 -1.11 -18.04
N LYS A 94 20.21 -0.27 -19.05
CA LYS A 94 21.59 0.05 -19.41
C LYS A 94 22.37 0.80 -18.30
N LEU A 95 21.67 1.43 -17.37
CA LEU A 95 22.30 2.09 -16.22
C LEU A 95 22.76 1.09 -15.15
N ILE A 96 22.17 -0.11 -15.12
CA ILE A 96 22.48 -1.17 -14.17
C ILE A 96 23.50 -2.10 -14.80
N LYS A 97 24.71 -2.14 -14.24
CA LYS A 97 25.78 -3.04 -14.72
C LYS A 97 25.60 -4.43 -14.09
N ALA A 98 25.01 -5.35 -14.82
CA ALA A 98 24.84 -6.74 -14.38
C ALA A 98 25.33 -7.74 -15.42
N LYS A 99 25.74 -8.94 -14.99
CA LYS A 99 26.16 -10.03 -15.88
C LYS A 99 24.96 -10.66 -16.59
N ASN A 100 23.82 -10.79 -15.88
CA ASN A 100 22.60 -11.38 -16.39
C ASN A 100 21.40 -10.47 -16.09
N TYR A 101 20.42 -10.45 -17.02
CA TYR A 101 19.15 -9.73 -16.85
C TYR A 101 18.00 -10.74 -16.96
N ILE A 102 17.15 -10.81 -15.94
CA ILE A 102 16.12 -11.83 -15.80
C ILE A 102 14.78 -11.14 -15.52
N HIS A 103 13.80 -11.38 -16.38
CA HIS A 103 12.45 -10.81 -16.24
C HIS A 103 11.63 -11.59 -15.20
N GLY A 104 10.88 -10.86 -14.34
CA GLY A 104 9.88 -11.40 -13.43
C GLY A 104 8.51 -10.81 -13.74
N THR A 105 7.46 -11.63 -13.72
CA THR A 105 6.09 -11.20 -14.00
C THR A 105 5.45 -10.52 -12.79
N HIS A 106 4.50 -9.64 -13.02
CA HIS A 106 3.92 -8.72 -12.05
C HIS A 106 3.31 -9.42 -10.83
N HIS A 107 2.26 -10.22 -11.04
CA HIS A 107 1.57 -10.91 -9.94
C HIS A 107 2.42 -11.96 -9.24
N GLU A 108 3.31 -12.61 -9.98
CA GLU A 108 4.26 -13.54 -9.38
C GLU A 108 5.21 -12.82 -8.41
N CYS A 109 5.73 -11.64 -8.80
CA CYS A 109 6.55 -10.83 -7.90
C CYS A 109 5.78 -10.39 -6.65
N HIS A 110 4.54 -9.93 -6.79
CA HIS A 110 3.68 -9.66 -5.64
C HIS A 110 3.55 -10.86 -4.70
N ALA A 111 3.26 -12.03 -5.27
CA ALA A 111 3.03 -13.23 -4.49
C ALA A 111 4.28 -13.71 -3.74
N TYR A 112 5.44 -13.71 -4.40
CA TYR A 112 6.71 -14.03 -3.76
C TYR A 112 7.08 -13.02 -2.66
N GLY A 113 6.90 -11.72 -2.93
CA GLY A 113 7.13 -10.65 -1.96
C GLY A 113 6.30 -10.81 -0.70
N CYS A 114 5.01 -11.07 -0.84
CA CYS A 114 4.11 -11.26 0.28
C CYS A 114 4.43 -12.54 1.07
N PHE A 115 4.57 -13.67 0.37
CA PHE A 115 4.76 -14.96 1.03
C PHE A 115 6.06 -15.05 1.82
N TYR A 116 7.19 -14.61 1.25
CA TYR A 116 8.48 -14.69 1.94
C TYR A 116 8.65 -13.68 3.07
N GLN A 117 7.79 -12.67 3.16
CA GLN A 117 7.66 -11.81 4.34
C GLN A 117 6.68 -12.38 5.39
N SER A 118 5.82 -13.32 5.02
CA SER A 118 4.86 -13.94 5.95
C SER A 118 5.54 -14.91 6.92
N PRO A 119 4.93 -15.19 8.08
CA PRO A 119 5.45 -16.17 9.04
C PRO A 119 5.18 -17.62 8.62
N TYR A 120 4.53 -17.86 7.47
CA TYR A 120 4.05 -19.18 7.09
C TYR A 120 5.09 -19.99 6.33
N ASN A 121 5.08 -21.32 6.55
CA ASN A 121 5.83 -22.27 5.75
C ASN A 121 5.05 -22.73 4.50
N GLU A 122 3.72 -22.64 4.58
CA GLU A 122 2.79 -22.98 3.52
C GLU A 122 1.56 -22.07 3.60
N ALA A 123 1.06 -21.58 2.47
CA ALA A 123 -0.08 -20.65 2.41
C ALA A 123 -0.78 -20.67 1.05
N LEU A 124 -2.04 -20.21 1.02
CA LEU A 124 -2.66 -19.71 -0.19
C LEU A 124 -2.29 -18.23 -0.38
N VAL A 125 -1.87 -17.84 -1.57
CA VAL A 125 -1.55 -16.45 -1.90
C VAL A 125 -2.51 -15.95 -2.97
N PHE A 126 -3.23 -14.88 -2.67
CA PHE A 126 -4.10 -14.16 -3.59
C PHE A 126 -3.41 -12.86 -3.99
N SER A 127 -3.03 -12.76 -5.27
CA SER A 127 -2.45 -11.55 -5.85
C SER A 127 -3.46 -10.93 -6.79
N PHE A 128 -3.96 -9.74 -6.47
CA PHE A 128 -4.95 -9.04 -7.27
C PHE A 128 -4.71 -7.52 -7.28
N ASP A 129 -4.80 -6.96 -8.48
CA ASP A 129 -4.43 -5.58 -8.75
C ASP A 129 -5.33 -4.93 -9.80
N GLY A 130 -4.96 -3.74 -10.26
CA GLY A 130 -5.55 -3.06 -11.41
C GLY A 130 -5.08 -3.59 -12.75
N GLY A 131 -4.10 -4.49 -12.78
CA GLY A 131 -3.56 -5.15 -13.97
C GLY A 131 -2.11 -5.58 -13.82
N GLY A 132 -1.65 -6.43 -14.71
CA GLY A 132 -0.28 -6.91 -14.77
C GLY A 132 0.00 -7.69 -16.07
N ASP A 133 1.26 -7.89 -16.41
CA ASP A 133 1.68 -8.65 -17.60
C ASP A 133 1.33 -10.14 -17.52
N ASP A 134 1.01 -10.66 -16.34
CA ASP A 134 0.61 -12.05 -16.09
C ASP A 134 -0.82 -12.20 -15.55
N GLY A 135 -1.70 -11.24 -15.82
CA GLY A 135 -3.12 -11.29 -15.47
C GLY A 135 -3.57 -10.17 -14.56
N GLU A 136 -4.79 -10.32 -14.02
CA GLU A 136 -5.45 -9.33 -13.19
C GLU A 136 -5.63 -9.83 -11.75
N PHE A 137 -5.81 -11.14 -11.61
CA PHE A 137 -6.03 -11.82 -10.35
C PHE A 137 -5.46 -13.24 -10.43
N ASN A 138 -4.44 -13.53 -9.65
CA ASN A 138 -3.78 -14.82 -9.61
C ASN A 138 -3.87 -15.46 -8.22
N VAL A 139 -3.99 -16.78 -8.22
CA VAL A 139 -4.01 -17.60 -6.99
C VAL A 139 -2.84 -18.56 -7.01
N TYR A 140 -2.11 -18.65 -5.91
CA TYR A 140 -0.97 -19.52 -5.76
C TYR A 140 -1.08 -20.39 -4.51
N HIS A 141 -0.56 -21.60 -4.60
CA HIS A 141 -0.15 -22.42 -3.47
C HIS A 141 1.33 -22.16 -3.24
N ALA A 142 1.69 -21.72 -2.07
CA ALA A 142 3.06 -21.33 -1.73
C ALA A 142 3.62 -22.27 -0.66
N GLU A 143 4.85 -22.74 -0.89
CA GLU A 143 5.64 -23.55 0.03
C GLU A 143 7.03 -22.95 0.15
N ARG A 144 7.53 -22.73 1.36
CA ARG A 144 8.78 -22.00 1.58
C ARG A 144 9.99 -22.63 0.89
N VAL A 145 10.05 -23.96 0.84
CA VAL A 145 11.14 -24.71 0.20
C VAL A 145 10.96 -24.80 -1.32
N ASN A 146 9.73 -25.09 -1.77
CA ASN A 146 9.45 -25.37 -3.18
C ASN A 146 9.16 -24.09 -4.00
N GLY A 147 8.77 -23.01 -3.32
CA GLY A 147 8.32 -21.77 -3.97
C GLY A 147 6.82 -21.78 -4.23
N LEU A 148 6.38 -21.07 -5.27
CA LEU A 148 4.98 -20.86 -5.57
C LEU A 148 4.53 -21.69 -6.78
N THR A 149 3.39 -22.37 -6.65
CA THR A 149 2.68 -23.03 -7.75
C THR A 149 1.41 -22.27 -8.05
N ARG A 150 1.27 -21.76 -9.27
CA ARG A 150 0.06 -21.03 -9.68
C ARG A 150 -1.12 -21.98 -9.86
N LEU A 151 -2.17 -21.75 -9.11
CA LEU A 151 -3.42 -22.53 -9.15
C LEU A 151 -4.41 -21.93 -10.15
N ALA A 152 -4.45 -20.60 -10.26
CA ALA A 152 -5.30 -19.88 -11.20
C ALA A 152 -4.64 -18.61 -11.69
N GLN A 153 -5.01 -18.23 -12.91
CA GLN A 153 -4.69 -16.97 -13.53
C GLN A 153 -5.97 -16.45 -14.20
N LEU A 154 -6.60 -15.47 -13.58
CA LEU A 154 -7.79 -14.83 -14.12
C LEU A 154 -7.33 -13.67 -15.00
N LYS A 155 -7.53 -13.82 -16.31
CA LYS A 155 -7.05 -12.89 -17.33
C LYS A 155 -8.16 -11.97 -17.80
N ASN A 156 -7.74 -10.85 -18.38
CA ASN A 156 -8.57 -10.04 -19.26
C ASN A 156 -8.98 -10.91 -20.49
N PRO A 157 -10.29 -10.98 -20.85
CA PRO A 157 -10.77 -11.81 -21.97
C PRO A 157 -10.21 -11.43 -23.34
N VAL A 158 -9.61 -10.25 -23.50
CA VAL A 158 -8.89 -9.87 -24.72
C VAL A 158 -7.77 -10.87 -25.08
N LEU A 159 -7.37 -11.73 -24.14
CA LEU A 159 -6.29 -12.70 -24.30
C LEU A 159 -6.72 -14.18 -24.28
N ASN A 160 -7.96 -14.53 -24.69
CA ASN A 160 -8.42 -15.91 -25.04
C ASN A 160 -9.15 -16.74 -23.98
N ASP A 161 -9.74 -16.21 -22.94
CA ASP A 161 -10.72 -16.95 -22.15
C ASP A 161 -11.99 -16.12 -21.88
N PRO A 162 -13.10 -16.39 -22.61
CA PRO A 162 -14.33 -15.58 -22.52
C PRO A 162 -15.09 -15.71 -21.20
N ASN A 163 -14.66 -16.58 -20.27
CA ASN A 163 -15.43 -16.89 -19.07
C ASN A 163 -14.86 -16.30 -17.77
N THR A 164 -13.71 -15.63 -17.80
CA THR A 164 -13.02 -15.25 -16.56
C THR A 164 -12.40 -13.86 -16.62
N TYR A 165 -13.26 -12.82 -16.71
CA TYR A 165 -12.80 -11.45 -16.53
C TYR A 165 -12.95 -11.01 -15.07
N TYR A 166 -11.85 -10.61 -14.43
CA TYR A 166 -11.84 -10.14 -13.06
C TYR A 166 -10.86 -8.98 -12.82
N ASN A 167 -10.98 -7.91 -13.60
CA ASN A 167 -10.26 -6.68 -13.26
C ASN A 167 -11.08 -5.86 -12.23
N ILE A 168 -11.27 -6.44 -11.05
CA ILE A 168 -12.05 -5.80 -9.98
C ILE A 168 -11.35 -4.57 -9.43
N GLY A 169 -10.01 -4.53 -9.46
CA GLY A 169 -9.23 -3.39 -8.98
C GLY A 169 -9.45 -2.15 -9.82
N PHE A 170 -9.29 -2.26 -11.13
CA PHE A 170 -9.51 -1.15 -12.04
C PHE A 170 -10.98 -0.73 -12.07
N ALA A 171 -11.91 -1.69 -12.11
CA ALA A 171 -13.34 -1.41 -12.06
C ALA A 171 -13.75 -0.63 -10.79
N TYR A 172 -13.18 -0.98 -9.63
CA TYR A 172 -13.40 -0.22 -8.40
C TYR A 172 -12.86 1.21 -8.48
N MET A 173 -11.67 1.37 -9.05
CA MET A 173 -11.02 2.67 -9.20
C MET A 173 -11.84 3.66 -10.03
N VAL A 174 -12.52 3.18 -11.08
CA VAL A 174 -13.29 4.01 -12.03
C VAL A 174 -14.34 4.90 -11.33
N PHE A 175 -14.95 4.45 -10.24
CA PHE A 175 -15.94 5.24 -9.51
C PHE A 175 -15.37 6.56 -8.97
N GLY A 176 -14.05 6.64 -8.72
CA GLY A 176 -13.41 7.84 -8.19
C GLY A 176 -13.61 9.10 -9.02
N GLN A 177 -13.74 8.97 -10.34
CA GLN A 177 -13.97 10.13 -11.22
C GLN A 177 -15.39 10.69 -11.17
N TYR A 178 -16.37 9.92 -10.64
CA TYR A 178 -17.77 10.30 -10.59
C TYR A 178 -18.24 10.81 -9.22
N LEU A 179 -17.40 10.69 -8.16
CA LEU A 179 -17.74 11.09 -6.80
C LEU A 179 -17.14 12.46 -6.48
N LYS A 180 -17.99 13.48 -6.24
CA LYS A 180 -17.60 14.90 -6.11
C LYS A 180 -16.65 15.18 -4.94
N ASP A 181 -16.83 14.47 -3.83
CA ASP A 181 -15.94 14.59 -2.65
C ASP A 181 -14.52 14.09 -2.88
N ILE A 182 -14.27 13.31 -3.93
CA ILE A 182 -12.93 12.88 -4.33
C ILE A 182 -12.31 14.00 -5.17
N LYS A 183 -11.26 14.64 -4.66
CA LYS A 183 -10.48 15.61 -5.44
C LYS A 183 -9.83 14.90 -6.62
N LEU A 184 -10.11 15.40 -7.82
CA LEU A 184 -9.38 15.01 -9.03
C LEU A 184 -8.04 15.73 -8.98
N GLU A 185 -7.01 15.01 -8.60
CA GLU A 185 -5.63 15.49 -8.70
C GLU A 185 -5.22 15.49 -10.17
N CYS A 186 -4.15 16.22 -10.50
CA CYS A 186 -3.65 16.28 -11.89
C CYS A 186 -3.53 14.85 -12.47
N MET A 187 -3.96 14.65 -13.71
CA MET A 187 -4.16 13.33 -14.35
C MET A 187 -3.01 12.33 -14.22
N SER A 188 -1.81 12.81 -13.90
CA SER A 188 -0.62 11.95 -13.75
C SER A 188 -0.61 11.02 -12.53
N ASP A 189 -1.44 11.30 -11.48
CA ASP A 189 -1.43 10.52 -10.24
C ASP A 189 -2.84 10.16 -9.75
N GLY A 190 -3.88 10.70 -10.39
CA GLY A 190 -5.24 10.72 -9.87
C GLY A 190 -5.84 9.34 -9.64
N ASN A 191 -5.66 8.45 -10.58
CA ASN A 191 -6.33 7.15 -10.56
C ASN A 191 -5.84 6.26 -9.42
N LEU A 192 -4.54 6.17 -9.21
CA LEU A 192 -3.93 5.24 -8.23
C LEU A 192 -4.30 5.57 -6.76
N VAL A 193 -4.71 6.83 -6.50
CA VAL A 193 -5.12 7.24 -5.14
C VAL A 193 -6.64 7.14 -4.93
N TRP A 194 -7.44 7.00 -5.99
CA TRP A 194 -8.90 6.97 -5.88
C TRP A 194 -9.46 5.80 -5.09
N PRO A 195 -8.97 4.55 -5.22
CA PRO A 195 -9.49 3.43 -4.42
C PRO A 195 -9.47 3.69 -2.93
N GLY A 196 -8.36 4.23 -2.40
CA GLY A 196 -8.27 4.60 -0.99
C GLY A 196 -9.19 5.76 -0.58
N LYS A 197 -9.52 6.66 -1.52
CA LYS A 197 -10.47 7.76 -1.30
C LYS A 197 -11.91 7.25 -1.33
N ILE A 198 -12.26 6.36 -2.28
CA ILE A 198 -13.57 5.70 -2.35
C ILE A 198 -13.81 4.93 -1.05
N MET A 199 -12.84 4.10 -0.63
CA MET A 199 -12.92 3.33 0.61
C MET A 199 -13.19 4.21 1.84
N GLY A 200 -12.64 5.43 1.87
CA GLY A 200 -12.92 6.41 2.95
C GLY A 200 -14.36 6.94 2.95
N LEU A 201 -15.05 6.95 1.81
CA LEU A 201 -16.46 7.39 1.69
C LEU A 201 -17.46 6.28 2.04
N VAL A 202 -17.07 5.01 1.96
CA VAL A 202 -17.95 3.83 2.14
C VAL A 202 -18.78 3.93 3.41
N SER A 203 -18.18 4.35 4.50
CA SER A 203 -18.84 4.40 5.81
C SER A 203 -19.88 5.52 5.96
N TYR A 204 -19.93 6.47 5.03
CA TYR A 204 -20.95 7.51 4.97
C TYR A 204 -22.20 7.07 4.19
N GLY A 205 -22.08 5.98 3.41
CA GLY A 205 -23.16 5.39 2.63
C GLY A 205 -23.74 4.12 3.22
N LYS A 206 -24.80 3.64 2.57
CA LYS A 206 -25.37 2.31 2.81
C LYS A 206 -25.38 1.57 1.47
N TRP A 207 -24.81 0.37 1.42
CA TRP A 207 -24.93 -0.43 0.22
C TRP A 207 -26.41 -0.77 -0.05
N ARG A 208 -26.79 -0.73 -1.31
CA ARG A 208 -28.16 -0.94 -1.76
C ARG A 208 -28.32 -2.35 -2.30
N ALA A 209 -29.17 -3.16 -1.64
CA ALA A 209 -29.41 -4.54 -2.06
C ALA A 209 -29.97 -4.61 -3.49
N GLU A 210 -30.83 -3.66 -3.85
CA GLU A 210 -31.43 -3.53 -5.18
C GLU A 210 -30.44 -3.14 -6.29
N TRP A 211 -29.26 -2.66 -5.95
CA TRP A 211 -28.20 -2.29 -6.89
C TRP A 211 -27.10 -3.36 -7.02
N LEU A 212 -27.00 -4.26 -6.04
CA LEU A 212 -25.84 -5.13 -5.86
C LEU A 212 -25.57 -6.00 -7.09
N ASP A 213 -26.60 -6.63 -7.67
CA ASP A 213 -26.43 -7.48 -8.85
C ASP A 213 -25.92 -6.70 -10.07
N ALA A 214 -26.38 -5.46 -10.25
CA ALA A 214 -25.89 -4.60 -11.33
C ALA A 214 -24.43 -4.21 -11.13
N PHE A 215 -23.99 -3.97 -9.90
CA PHE A 215 -22.58 -3.71 -9.58
C PHE A 215 -21.71 -4.96 -9.75
N ILE A 216 -22.16 -6.12 -9.33
CA ILE A 216 -21.45 -7.41 -9.55
C ILE A 216 -21.28 -7.65 -11.05
N GLU A 217 -22.33 -7.46 -11.85
CA GLU A 217 -22.23 -7.56 -13.31
C GLU A 217 -21.24 -6.54 -13.89
N PHE A 218 -21.25 -5.29 -13.40
CA PHE A 218 -20.26 -4.28 -13.80
C PHE A 218 -18.82 -4.74 -13.52
N PHE A 219 -18.54 -5.33 -12.37
CA PHE A 219 -17.21 -5.83 -12.02
C PHE A 219 -16.80 -7.03 -12.88
N LYS A 220 -17.74 -7.91 -13.23
CA LYS A 220 -17.48 -9.15 -13.97
C LYS A 220 -17.55 -9.02 -15.49
N SER A 221 -18.16 -7.95 -16.01
CA SER A 221 -18.31 -7.79 -17.45
C SER A 221 -17.05 -7.27 -18.11
N ASP A 222 -16.77 -7.75 -19.34
CA ASP A 222 -15.72 -7.23 -20.20
C ASP A 222 -16.01 -5.77 -20.59
N PRO A 223 -15.03 -4.86 -20.59
CA PRO A 223 -15.12 -3.61 -21.32
C PRO A 223 -15.11 -3.93 -22.83
N ASP A 224 -16.27 -3.82 -23.50
CA ASP A 224 -16.56 -4.17 -24.89
C ASP A 224 -15.36 -4.02 -25.89
N GLY A 225 -14.34 -4.88 -25.78
CA GLY A 225 -13.28 -5.10 -26.78
C GLY A 225 -12.41 -3.90 -27.20
N LYS A 226 -12.57 -2.75 -26.57
CA LYS A 226 -11.72 -1.56 -26.73
C LYS A 226 -11.13 -1.18 -25.39
N GLU A 227 -9.82 -1.20 -25.33
CA GLU A 227 -8.99 -0.78 -24.22
C GLU A 227 -9.69 0.19 -23.25
N SER A 228 -9.92 -0.24 -22.00
CA SER A 228 -10.23 0.62 -20.86
C SER A 228 -11.41 1.62 -20.96
N ASP A 229 -12.28 1.58 -21.96
CA ASP A 229 -13.43 2.47 -21.98
C ASP A 229 -14.57 1.99 -21.07
N TYR A 230 -14.40 2.28 -19.77
CA TYR A 230 -15.43 2.06 -18.78
C TYR A 230 -16.64 3.00 -18.92
N THR A 231 -16.63 3.95 -19.85
CA THR A 231 -17.71 4.91 -20.05
C THR A 231 -19.01 4.21 -20.46
N SER A 232 -18.95 3.28 -21.40
CA SER A 232 -20.13 2.48 -21.82
C SER A 232 -20.65 1.62 -20.66
N LYS A 233 -19.75 0.95 -19.92
CA LYS A 233 -20.09 0.09 -18.78
C LYS A 233 -20.76 0.88 -17.65
N ILE A 234 -20.20 2.04 -17.29
CA ILE A 234 -20.75 2.87 -16.20
C ILE A 234 -22.11 3.45 -16.57
N ASN A 235 -22.34 3.79 -17.86
CA ASN A 235 -23.62 4.23 -18.35
C ASN A 235 -24.68 3.11 -18.27
N LYS A 236 -24.34 1.88 -18.69
CA LYS A 236 -25.22 0.71 -18.54
C LYS A 236 -25.56 0.43 -17.08
N LEU A 237 -24.56 0.55 -16.18
CA LEU A 237 -24.81 0.46 -14.74
C LEU A 237 -25.79 1.55 -14.29
N GLY A 238 -25.55 2.80 -14.71
CA GLY A 238 -26.39 3.94 -14.37
C GLY A 238 -27.85 3.76 -14.79
N GLU A 239 -28.10 3.23 -16.00
CA GLU A 239 -29.45 2.90 -16.48
C GLU A 239 -30.13 1.85 -15.59
N LYS A 240 -29.41 0.79 -15.16
CA LYS A 240 -29.95 -0.28 -14.32
C LYS A 240 -30.35 0.19 -12.92
N ILE A 241 -29.57 1.12 -12.35
CA ILE A 241 -29.79 1.61 -10.97
C ILE A 241 -30.50 2.97 -10.93
N ASN A 242 -30.85 3.53 -12.08
CA ASN A 242 -31.47 4.87 -12.25
C ASN A 242 -30.59 5.98 -11.63
N VAL A 243 -29.30 5.96 -11.90
CA VAL A 243 -28.30 6.96 -11.48
C VAL A 243 -27.51 7.42 -12.70
N LYS A 244 -27.45 8.73 -12.94
CA LYS A 244 -26.64 9.28 -14.03
C LYS A 244 -25.19 9.46 -13.55
N PHE A 245 -24.24 8.81 -14.22
CA PHE A 245 -22.82 9.03 -14.04
C PHE A 245 -22.32 10.04 -15.08
N ASP A 246 -21.89 11.21 -14.62
CA ASP A 246 -21.39 12.28 -15.49
C ASP A 246 -20.15 12.91 -14.85
N ILE A 247 -19.05 12.97 -15.60
CA ILE A 247 -17.78 13.54 -15.11
C ILE A 247 -17.91 15.05 -14.87
N ASN A 248 -18.77 15.73 -15.65
CA ASN A 248 -18.97 17.16 -15.54
C ASN A 248 -20.02 17.53 -14.47
N ASP A 249 -20.89 16.57 -14.11
CA ASP A 249 -21.92 16.74 -13.08
C ASP A 249 -21.86 15.56 -12.11
N ARG A 250 -20.83 15.58 -11.27
CA ARG A 250 -20.43 14.46 -10.41
C ARG A 250 -21.39 14.26 -9.24
N LEU A 251 -21.62 13.00 -8.89
CA LEU A 251 -22.48 12.61 -7.77
C LEU A 251 -22.02 13.22 -6.45
N GLU A 252 -22.96 13.72 -5.66
CA GLU A 252 -22.72 14.31 -4.35
C GLU A 252 -23.73 13.85 -3.30
N GLY A 253 -23.40 14.01 -2.01
CA GLY A 253 -24.25 13.65 -0.89
C GLY A 253 -24.55 12.16 -0.80
N GLN A 254 -25.72 11.79 -0.28
CA GLN A 254 -26.06 10.41 0.07
C GLN A 254 -25.98 9.45 -1.12
N ILE A 255 -26.38 9.88 -2.32
CA ILE A 255 -26.31 9.04 -3.53
C ILE A 255 -24.86 8.65 -3.87
N ALA A 256 -23.93 9.58 -3.74
CA ALA A 256 -22.50 9.33 -3.96
C ALA A 256 -21.94 8.33 -2.94
N TYR A 257 -22.35 8.46 -1.68
CA TYR A 257 -21.91 7.58 -0.60
C TYR A 257 -22.51 6.18 -0.74
N ASP A 258 -23.78 6.06 -1.14
CA ASP A 258 -24.42 4.78 -1.39
C ASP A 258 -23.82 4.05 -2.59
N VAL A 259 -23.43 4.78 -3.65
CA VAL A 259 -22.64 4.25 -4.77
C VAL A 259 -21.29 3.71 -4.28
N ALA A 260 -20.55 4.48 -3.48
CA ALA A 260 -19.27 4.02 -2.92
C ALA A 260 -19.43 2.75 -2.06
N ALA A 261 -20.46 2.72 -1.19
CA ALA A 261 -20.74 1.59 -0.31
C ALA A 261 -21.17 0.33 -1.10
N THR A 262 -21.99 0.50 -2.16
CA THR A 262 -22.43 -0.64 -2.99
C THR A 262 -21.29 -1.15 -3.86
N ALA A 263 -20.45 -0.26 -4.42
CA ALA A 263 -19.23 -0.64 -5.14
C ALA A 263 -18.29 -1.44 -4.26
N GLN A 264 -18.06 -1.00 -3.00
CA GLN A 264 -17.24 -1.73 -2.03
C GLN A 264 -17.81 -3.12 -1.75
N ARG A 265 -19.11 -3.24 -1.51
CA ARG A 265 -19.77 -4.52 -1.25
C ARG A 265 -19.65 -5.47 -2.43
N ALA A 266 -19.87 -5.01 -3.65
CA ALA A 266 -19.72 -5.81 -4.86
C ALA A 266 -18.26 -6.25 -5.08
N PHE A 267 -17.31 -5.35 -4.85
CA PHE A 267 -15.87 -5.67 -4.90
C PHE A 267 -15.50 -6.82 -3.95
N GLU A 268 -15.97 -6.75 -2.70
CA GLU A 268 -15.73 -7.78 -1.70
C GLU A 268 -16.39 -9.11 -2.10
N ASP A 269 -17.64 -9.09 -2.56
CA ASP A 269 -18.37 -10.29 -2.96
C ASP A 269 -17.72 -10.97 -4.18
N CYS A 270 -17.24 -10.21 -5.15
CA CYS A 270 -16.49 -10.73 -6.29
C CYS A 270 -15.18 -11.41 -5.86
N PHE A 271 -14.43 -10.82 -4.93
CA PHE A 271 -13.23 -11.46 -4.40
C PHE A 271 -13.55 -12.76 -3.65
N ILE A 272 -14.53 -12.71 -2.74
CA ILE A 272 -14.89 -13.87 -1.90
C ILE A 272 -15.42 -15.02 -2.77
N GLU A 273 -16.14 -14.74 -3.86
CA GLU A 273 -16.61 -15.76 -4.79
C GLU A 273 -15.45 -16.57 -5.38
N VAL A 274 -14.42 -15.86 -5.92
CA VAL A 274 -13.21 -16.53 -6.43
C VAL A 274 -12.47 -17.26 -5.33
N ALA A 275 -12.25 -16.61 -4.20
CA ALA A 275 -11.44 -17.15 -3.12
C ALA A 275 -12.07 -18.39 -2.45
N ARG A 276 -13.40 -18.48 -2.41
CA ARG A 276 -14.17 -19.55 -1.75
C ARG A 276 -13.83 -20.93 -2.30
N GLU A 277 -13.62 -21.08 -3.60
CA GLU A 277 -13.22 -22.33 -4.22
C GLU A 277 -11.93 -22.85 -3.60
N TYR A 278 -10.92 -21.98 -3.47
CA TYR A 278 -9.61 -22.34 -2.93
C TYR A 278 -9.66 -22.54 -1.42
N PHE A 279 -10.47 -21.78 -0.68
CA PHE A 279 -10.68 -21.99 0.75
C PHE A 279 -11.28 -23.37 1.03
N ASN A 280 -12.20 -23.83 0.20
CA ASN A 280 -12.81 -25.15 0.32
C ASN A 280 -11.82 -26.29 -0.03
N LYS A 281 -10.97 -26.06 -1.04
CA LYS A 281 -9.96 -27.03 -1.48
C LYS A 281 -8.79 -27.14 -0.50
N TYR A 282 -8.42 -26.02 0.16
CA TYR A 282 -7.30 -25.93 1.10
C TYR A 282 -7.75 -25.36 2.45
N PRO A 283 -8.60 -26.06 3.20
CA PRO A 283 -9.27 -25.48 4.38
C PRO A 283 -8.32 -25.18 5.54
N SER A 284 -7.17 -25.86 5.62
CA SER A 284 -6.19 -25.68 6.70
C SER A 284 -5.15 -24.58 6.44
N LEU A 285 -5.02 -24.11 5.19
CA LEU A 285 -3.98 -23.16 4.87
C LEU A 285 -4.33 -21.73 5.32
N PRO A 286 -3.36 -21.00 5.87
CA PRO A 286 -3.45 -19.55 6.08
C PRO A 286 -3.47 -18.81 4.73
N ILE A 287 -3.81 -17.53 4.77
CA ILE A 287 -4.02 -16.71 3.60
C ILE A 287 -3.01 -15.58 3.56
N CYS A 288 -2.36 -15.38 2.42
CA CYS A 288 -1.61 -14.18 2.08
C CYS A 288 -2.38 -13.38 1.01
N ILE A 289 -2.51 -12.06 1.19
CA ILE A 289 -3.19 -11.18 0.24
C ILE A 289 -2.22 -10.09 -0.19
N THR A 290 -2.08 -9.88 -1.51
CA THR A 290 -1.15 -8.92 -2.11
C THR A 290 -1.69 -8.34 -3.42
N GLY A 291 -0.94 -7.41 -4.04
CA GLY A 291 -1.41 -6.53 -5.11
C GLY A 291 -2.01 -5.25 -4.54
N GLY A 292 -2.19 -4.21 -5.36
CA GLY A 292 -2.75 -2.93 -4.92
C GLY A 292 -4.11 -3.04 -4.22
N CYS A 293 -4.93 -4.02 -4.63
CA CYS A 293 -6.22 -4.30 -4.02
C CYS A 293 -6.12 -4.81 -2.57
N ALA A 294 -4.99 -5.37 -2.15
CA ALA A 294 -4.75 -5.76 -0.76
C ALA A 294 -4.66 -4.56 0.22
N LEU A 295 -4.58 -3.33 -0.31
CA LEU A 295 -4.73 -2.11 0.49
C LEU A 295 -6.17 -1.86 0.94
N ASN A 296 -7.14 -2.67 0.46
CA ASN A 296 -8.54 -2.60 0.89
C ASN A 296 -8.73 -3.28 2.24
N ILE A 297 -8.56 -2.51 3.31
CA ILE A 297 -8.64 -2.97 4.69
C ILE A 297 -10.04 -3.48 5.09
N ILE A 298 -11.10 -3.04 4.40
CA ILE A 298 -12.47 -3.48 4.64
C ILE A 298 -12.60 -4.94 4.20
N LEU A 299 -12.17 -5.25 2.97
CA LEU A 299 -12.14 -6.62 2.46
C LEU A 299 -11.27 -7.52 3.35
N ASN A 300 -10.06 -7.09 3.71
CA ASN A 300 -9.15 -7.90 4.53
C ASN A 300 -9.77 -8.25 5.90
N THR A 301 -10.44 -7.27 6.52
CA THR A 301 -11.14 -7.47 7.79
C THR A 301 -12.29 -8.47 7.63
N ARG A 302 -13.11 -8.29 6.58
CA ARG A 302 -14.23 -9.18 6.28
C ARG A 302 -13.77 -10.63 6.03
N ILE A 303 -12.71 -10.84 5.25
CA ILE A 303 -12.15 -12.18 5.00
C ILE A 303 -11.77 -12.85 6.34
N ARG A 304 -11.06 -12.14 7.19
CA ARG A 304 -10.64 -12.65 8.48
C ARG A 304 -11.83 -13.02 9.39
N GLU A 305 -12.84 -12.16 9.44
CA GLU A 305 -14.03 -12.35 10.29
C GLU A 305 -14.94 -13.48 9.79
N GLU A 306 -15.24 -13.50 8.47
CA GLU A 306 -16.15 -14.51 7.89
C GLU A 306 -15.51 -15.89 7.83
N LEU A 307 -14.23 -15.97 7.49
CA LEU A 307 -13.56 -17.26 7.26
C LEU A 307 -12.86 -17.78 8.52
N LYS A 308 -12.69 -16.95 9.55
CA LYS A 308 -11.95 -17.27 10.78
C LYS A 308 -10.58 -17.90 10.49
N LYS A 309 -9.89 -17.31 9.50
CA LYS A 309 -8.55 -17.74 9.06
C LYS A 309 -7.52 -16.66 9.39
N ASP A 310 -6.27 -17.11 9.57
CA ASP A 310 -5.15 -16.20 9.64
C ASP A 310 -4.91 -15.59 8.25
N VAL A 311 -4.90 -14.25 8.21
CA VAL A 311 -4.69 -13.46 7.00
C VAL A 311 -3.47 -12.60 7.19
N PHE A 312 -2.51 -12.72 6.28
CA PHE A 312 -1.32 -11.90 6.22
C PHE A 312 -1.41 -10.90 5.06
N VAL A 313 -1.24 -9.63 5.39
CA VAL A 313 -1.05 -8.55 4.42
C VAL A 313 0.24 -7.84 4.80
N GLY A 314 1.25 -7.93 3.95
CA GLY A 314 2.59 -7.39 4.24
C GLY A 314 2.67 -5.86 4.22
N PRO A 315 3.85 -5.29 4.48
CA PRO A 315 4.06 -3.83 4.51
C PRO A 315 3.89 -3.15 3.15
N ASN A 316 4.15 -3.87 2.08
CA ASN A 316 4.30 -3.36 0.71
C ASN A 316 3.48 -4.19 -0.31
N PRO A 317 2.15 -4.31 -0.14
CA PRO A 317 1.36 -5.20 -0.97
C PRO A 317 1.17 -4.69 -2.40
N ASN A 318 1.27 -3.37 -2.65
CA ASN A 318 1.17 -2.75 -3.98
C ASN A 318 2.52 -2.76 -4.72
N ASP A 319 2.59 -2.15 -5.90
CA ASP A 319 3.74 -2.21 -6.81
C ASP A 319 5.08 -1.79 -6.21
N CYS A 320 5.10 -1.00 -5.12
CA CYS A 320 6.34 -0.69 -4.42
C CYS A 320 7.05 -1.96 -3.88
N GLY A 321 6.31 -3.05 -3.67
CA GLY A 321 6.84 -4.34 -3.22
C GLY A 321 7.38 -5.24 -4.34
N ILE A 322 7.14 -4.91 -5.62
CA ILE A 322 7.49 -5.78 -6.75
C ILE A 322 9.00 -6.01 -6.88
N ALA A 323 9.81 -4.97 -6.73
CA ALA A 323 11.26 -5.11 -6.78
C ALA A 323 11.78 -6.10 -5.71
N LEU A 324 11.28 -5.99 -4.47
CA LEU A 324 11.58 -6.94 -3.41
C LEU A 324 11.08 -8.34 -3.75
N GLY A 325 9.84 -8.46 -4.25
CA GLY A 325 9.23 -9.74 -4.59
C GLY A 325 10.01 -10.50 -5.66
N ASN A 326 10.47 -9.80 -6.71
CA ASN A 326 11.30 -10.40 -7.75
C ASN A 326 12.68 -10.85 -7.21
N LEU A 327 13.24 -10.12 -6.28
CA LEU A 327 14.45 -10.54 -5.57
C LEU A 327 14.20 -11.81 -4.76
N LEU A 328 13.15 -11.84 -3.94
CA LEU A 328 12.79 -12.96 -3.06
C LEU A 328 12.39 -14.24 -3.82
N LYS A 329 11.82 -14.10 -5.03
CA LYS A 329 11.57 -15.21 -5.95
C LYS A 329 12.82 -16.03 -6.23
N ASN A 330 13.95 -15.36 -6.35
CA ASN A 330 15.21 -15.98 -6.70
C ASN A 330 16.03 -16.39 -5.46
N LEU A 331 15.89 -15.66 -4.36
CA LEU A 331 16.57 -15.98 -3.09
C LEU A 331 15.94 -17.16 -2.35
N LYS A 332 14.62 -17.25 -2.34
CA LYS A 332 13.83 -18.24 -1.60
C LYS A 332 14.33 -18.42 -0.15
N PRO A 333 14.27 -17.36 0.68
CA PRO A 333 14.83 -17.42 2.03
C PRO A 333 14.09 -18.43 2.90
N GLU A 334 14.85 -19.19 3.70
CA GLU A 334 14.32 -20.20 4.64
C GLU A 334 13.50 -19.57 5.78
N LYS A 335 13.83 -18.32 6.14
CA LYS A 335 13.14 -17.56 7.20
C LYS A 335 12.42 -16.35 6.61
N PRO A 336 11.36 -15.87 7.29
CA PRO A 336 10.70 -14.62 6.88
C PRO A 336 11.68 -13.45 6.80
N ILE A 337 11.55 -12.65 5.74
CA ILE A 337 12.31 -11.39 5.61
C ILE A 337 11.43 -10.25 6.11
N ASP A 338 11.93 -9.48 7.05
CA ASP A 338 11.29 -8.24 7.47
C ASP A 338 11.86 -7.05 6.69
N ALA A 339 11.12 -6.59 5.69
CA ALA A 339 11.50 -5.42 4.90
C ALA A 339 10.78 -4.13 5.33
N THR A 340 10.12 -4.12 6.50
CA THR A 340 9.32 -2.96 6.96
C THR A 340 10.14 -1.67 6.99
N TYR A 341 11.36 -1.72 7.49
CA TYR A 341 12.27 -0.58 7.60
C TYR A 341 13.54 -0.77 6.75
N ALA A 342 13.38 -1.30 5.53
CA ALA A 342 14.49 -1.53 4.61
C ALA A 342 14.75 -0.34 3.65
N GLY A 343 14.04 0.77 3.82
CA GLY A 343 14.15 1.94 2.97
C GLY A 343 15.35 2.84 3.28
N ILE A 344 15.34 4.05 2.74
CA ILE A 344 16.43 5.02 2.86
C ILE A 344 16.64 5.43 4.32
N PRO A 345 17.89 5.39 4.86
CA PRO A 345 18.21 5.93 6.18
C PRO A 345 18.11 7.47 6.20
N ILE A 346 18.34 8.06 7.36
CA ILE A 346 18.53 9.49 7.47
C ILE A 346 19.85 9.84 6.79
N LEU A 347 19.76 10.57 5.67
CA LEU A 347 20.92 11.06 4.93
C LEU A 347 21.47 12.29 5.63
N ASP A 348 22.80 12.51 5.52
CA ASP A 348 23.48 13.72 5.97
C ASP A 348 23.25 14.11 7.44
N LYS A 349 23.34 13.15 8.35
CA LYS A 349 23.16 13.38 9.79
C LYS A 349 23.99 14.57 10.32
N ASN A 350 25.16 14.80 9.75
CA ASN A 350 26.08 15.86 10.17
C ASN A 350 25.66 17.26 9.72
N THR A 351 24.86 17.39 8.67
CA THR A 351 24.43 18.68 8.10
C THR A 351 22.96 18.99 8.34
N ILE A 352 22.17 18.03 8.85
CA ILE A 352 20.73 18.20 9.01
C ILE A 352 20.40 19.35 9.97
N VAL A 353 21.19 19.55 11.03
CA VAL A 353 21.00 20.62 12.01
C VAL A 353 21.22 21.98 11.35
N GLU A 354 22.30 22.13 10.59
CA GLU A 354 22.60 23.37 9.86
C GLU A 354 21.55 23.65 8.80
N THR A 355 21.12 22.61 8.09
CA THR A 355 20.05 22.71 7.07
C THR A 355 18.74 23.16 7.71
N LEU A 356 18.34 22.57 8.82
CA LEU A 356 17.11 22.94 9.54
C LEU A 356 17.19 24.37 10.09
N LEU A 357 18.32 24.76 10.66
CA LEU A 357 18.52 26.13 11.15
C LEU A 357 18.48 27.20 10.04
N GLY A 358 18.88 26.83 8.83
CA GLY A 358 18.80 27.68 7.64
C GLY A 358 17.38 27.83 7.05
N MET A 359 16.41 27.01 7.47
CA MET A 359 15.04 27.08 6.96
C MET A 359 14.25 28.23 7.60
N PRO A 360 13.58 29.11 6.82
CA PRO A 360 12.91 30.34 7.34
C PRO A 360 11.77 30.03 8.32
N ASN A 361 11.22 28.84 8.33
CA ASN A 361 10.11 28.44 9.20
C ASN A 361 10.55 27.68 10.46
N VAL A 362 11.83 27.36 10.59
CA VAL A 362 12.37 26.72 11.80
C VAL A 362 12.65 27.79 12.83
N LYS A 363 11.73 28.00 13.76
CA LYS A 363 11.82 29.04 14.78
C LYS A 363 12.72 28.69 15.96
N LYS A 364 12.93 27.41 16.21
CA LYS A 364 13.75 26.93 17.32
C LYS A 364 14.06 25.44 17.12
N LEU A 365 15.32 25.09 17.05
CA LEU A 365 15.78 23.76 17.46
C LEU A 365 15.84 23.81 18.97
N MET A 366 15.21 22.86 19.67
CA MET A 366 14.99 22.87 21.12
C MET A 366 16.23 23.22 21.93
N PRO A 367 16.06 23.77 23.12
CA PRO A 367 17.08 24.52 23.77
C PRO A 367 18.12 23.65 24.46
N LYS A 368 19.33 24.10 24.31
CA LYS A 368 20.28 24.41 25.36
C LYS A 368 20.12 23.70 26.71
N ASN A 369 20.07 22.40 26.71
CA ASN A 369 20.74 21.66 27.78
C ASN A 369 21.93 20.99 27.12
N ASP A 370 23.08 21.04 27.69
CA ASP A 370 24.37 20.49 27.21
C ASP A 370 24.37 18.97 26.98
N TYR A 371 23.20 18.34 27.06
CA TYR A 371 22.92 16.92 26.86
C TYR A 371 22.08 16.59 25.61
N TYR A 372 21.83 17.56 24.72
CA TYR A 372 20.96 17.38 23.59
C TYR A 372 21.75 17.09 22.30
N HIS A 373 21.84 15.82 21.95
CA HIS A 373 22.23 15.40 20.61
C HIS A 373 20.97 15.27 19.74
N PRO A 374 20.85 16.03 18.63
CA PRO A 374 19.67 15.98 17.76
C PRO A 374 19.44 14.60 17.09
N PHE A 375 20.32 13.66 17.32
CA PHE A 375 20.25 12.28 16.84
C PHE A 375 20.13 11.26 17.97
N GLU A 376 20.07 11.69 19.22
CA GLU A 376 19.75 10.79 20.33
C GLU A 376 18.25 10.60 20.45
N GLN A 377 17.86 9.41 20.85
CA GLN A 377 16.47 9.07 21.09
C GLN A 377 15.92 9.97 22.20
N HIS A 378 14.85 10.71 21.90
CA HIS A 378 14.20 11.55 22.90
C HIS A 378 13.60 10.72 24.01
N ASP A 379 13.59 11.27 25.22
CA ASP A 379 12.82 10.72 26.31
C ASP A 379 11.33 10.70 25.92
N PRO A 380 10.68 9.52 25.88
CA PRO A 380 9.26 9.41 25.58
C PRO A 380 8.38 10.34 26.43
N CYS A 381 8.73 10.57 27.71
CA CYS A 381 7.96 11.43 28.61
C CYS A 381 7.84 12.88 28.12
N ILE A 382 8.89 13.44 27.49
CA ILE A 382 8.85 14.80 26.91
C ILE A 382 7.88 14.85 25.73
N VAL A 383 7.92 13.81 24.87
CA VAL A 383 7.03 13.72 23.69
C VAL A 383 5.58 13.52 24.13
N VAL A 384 5.34 12.73 25.17
CA VAL A 384 4.00 12.53 25.75
C VAL A 384 3.41 13.85 26.25
N GLN A 385 4.19 14.66 26.98
CA GLN A 385 3.69 15.96 27.45
C GLN A 385 3.28 16.86 26.27
N ASP A 386 4.07 16.89 25.21
CA ASP A 386 3.74 17.64 23.99
C ASP A 386 2.45 17.14 23.33
N LEU A 387 2.22 15.82 23.31
CA LEU A 387 0.98 15.22 22.79
C LEU A 387 -0.24 15.56 23.69
N LEU A 388 -0.07 15.52 25.01
CA LEU A 388 -1.12 15.92 25.97
C LEU A 388 -1.47 17.40 25.85
N ASP A 389 -0.50 18.26 25.55
CA ASP A 389 -0.69 19.68 25.27
C ASP A 389 -1.37 19.92 23.90
N GLY A 390 -1.71 18.86 23.14
CA GLY A 390 -2.38 18.94 21.84
C GLY A 390 -1.46 19.28 20.67
N LYS A 391 -0.14 19.16 20.83
CA LYS A 391 0.82 19.39 19.74
C LYS A 391 0.77 18.23 18.72
N ILE A 392 1.13 18.56 17.49
CA ILE A 392 1.31 17.62 16.39
C ILE A 392 2.80 17.45 16.18
N ILE A 393 3.26 16.20 16.23
CA ILE A 393 4.69 15.86 16.23
C ILE A 393 5.05 15.12 14.97
N GLY A 394 6.11 15.57 14.29
CA GLY A 394 6.76 14.81 13.22
C GLY A 394 7.81 13.86 13.81
N LEU A 395 7.67 12.57 13.56
CA LEU A 395 8.62 11.55 14.01
C LEU A 395 9.45 11.05 12.85
N VAL A 396 10.77 11.17 12.98
CA VAL A 396 11.76 10.67 12.01
C VAL A 396 12.82 9.88 12.77
N GLN A 397 12.95 8.59 12.45
CA GLN A 397 13.97 7.72 13.05
C GLN A 397 14.44 6.65 12.06
N GLY A 398 15.63 6.11 12.25
CA GLY A 398 16.20 5.00 11.49
C GLY A 398 16.01 5.07 9.97
N GLN A 399 15.88 3.93 9.34
CA GLN A 399 15.53 3.79 7.93
C GLN A 399 14.03 4.03 7.73
N CYS A 400 13.63 4.60 6.59
CA CYS A 400 12.21 4.79 6.31
C CYS A 400 11.50 3.46 6.06
N GLU A 401 10.17 3.50 6.21
CA GLU A 401 9.32 2.39 5.84
C GLU A 401 9.46 2.09 4.35
N HIS A 402 9.41 0.81 4.01
CA HIS A 402 9.18 0.32 2.66
C HIS A 402 7.69 -0.04 2.53
N GLY A 403 6.97 0.73 1.73
CA GLY A 403 5.54 0.58 1.54
C GLY A 403 4.74 1.88 1.71
N PRO A 404 3.43 1.85 1.43
CA PRO A 404 2.59 3.04 1.34
C PRO A 404 2.17 3.61 2.72
N ARG A 405 2.57 3.00 3.83
CA ARG A 405 2.14 3.38 5.19
C ARG A 405 3.30 3.94 6.00
N ALA A 406 3.01 4.98 6.77
CA ALA A 406 3.88 5.47 7.84
C ALA A 406 3.67 4.59 9.07
N LEU A 407 4.73 4.00 9.61
CA LEU A 407 4.68 2.98 10.67
C LEU A 407 5.57 3.33 11.88
N GLY A 408 5.86 4.62 12.07
CA GLY A 408 6.63 5.11 13.21
C GLY A 408 8.03 5.62 12.88
N HIS A 409 8.54 5.43 11.65
CA HIS A 409 9.85 5.98 11.24
C HIS A 409 9.75 7.29 10.46
N ARG A 410 8.68 7.52 9.72
CA ARG A 410 8.36 8.76 9.00
C ARG A 410 6.88 9.10 9.24
N SER A 411 6.55 9.44 10.48
CA SER A 411 5.18 9.56 10.94
C SER A 411 4.84 10.98 11.44
N ILE A 412 3.57 11.32 11.38
CA ILE A 412 2.97 12.43 12.12
C ILE A 412 2.08 11.81 13.19
N ILE A 413 2.37 12.13 14.45
CA ILE A 413 1.65 11.62 15.61
C ILE A 413 0.95 12.75 16.36
N CYS A 414 -0.18 12.43 16.98
CA CYS A 414 -0.99 13.36 17.77
C CYS A 414 -1.88 12.62 18.77
N ASN A 415 -2.45 13.36 19.70
CA ASN A 415 -3.36 12.84 20.70
C ASN A 415 -4.72 12.45 20.08
N PRO A 416 -5.15 11.17 20.18
CA PRO A 416 -6.40 10.68 19.58
C PRO A 416 -7.67 11.11 20.34
N SER A 417 -7.55 11.62 21.56
CA SER A 417 -8.69 12.03 22.39
C SER A 417 -9.20 13.45 22.08
N ILE A 418 -8.48 14.22 21.28
CA ILE A 418 -8.87 15.57 20.90
C ILE A 418 -9.80 15.52 19.69
N ALA A 419 -11.06 15.87 19.86
CA ALA A 419 -12.10 15.71 18.84
C ALA A 419 -11.80 16.42 17.52
N GLU A 420 -11.24 17.64 17.58
CA GLU A 420 -10.92 18.47 16.42
C GLU A 420 -9.64 18.04 15.68
N MET A 421 -8.86 17.11 16.26
CA MET A 421 -7.55 16.73 15.72
C MET A 421 -7.62 16.18 14.30
N LYS A 422 -8.64 15.39 13.98
CA LYS A 422 -8.89 14.87 12.62
C LYS A 422 -9.04 16.03 11.61
N ASP A 423 -9.81 17.05 11.94
CA ASP A 423 -10.06 18.18 11.07
C ASP A 423 -8.83 19.06 10.93
N ILE A 424 -8.11 19.31 12.02
CA ILE A 424 -6.85 20.06 12.03
C ILE A 424 -5.84 19.39 11.10
N LEU A 425 -5.64 18.09 11.25
CA LEU A 425 -4.69 17.34 10.43
C LEU A 425 -5.10 17.31 8.96
N ASN A 426 -6.38 17.08 8.64
CA ASN A 426 -6.85 17.04 7.25
C ASN A 426 -6.72 18.41 6.57
N LYS A 427 -7.13 19.50 7.24
CA LYS A 427 -7.16 20.84 6.65
C LYS A 427 -5.82 21.54 6.68
N LYS A 428 -5.11 21.55 7.84
CA LYS A 428 -3.93 22.38 8.06
C LYS A 428 -2.60 21.68 7.76
N VAL A 429 -2.54 20.36 7.93
CA VAL A 429 -1.29 19.60 7.81
C VAL A 429 -1.23 18.84 6.49
N LYS A 430 -2.29 18.07 6.17
CA LYS A 430 -2.30 17.19 4.99
C LYS A 430 -2.97 17.81 3.77
N ASN A 431 -3.75 18.87 3.91
CA ASN A 431 -4.54 19.52 2.84
C ASN A 431 -5.27 18.50 1.96
N ARG A 432 -6.05 17.62 2.59
CA ARG A 432 -6.75 16.52 1.94
C ARG A 432 -8.24 16.49 2.26
N GLU A 433 -8.95 15.51 1.74
CA GLU A 433 -10.39 15.37 1.89
C GLU A 433 -10.80 15.21 3.38
N TRP A 434 -11.89 15.86 3.77
CA TRP A 434 -12.39 15.97 5.14
C TRP A 434 -12.77 14.63 5.80
N TYR A 435 -13.24 13.68 5.00
CA TYR A 435 -13.74 12.38 5.49
C TYR A 435 -12.62 11.37 5.82
N ARG A 436 -11.39 11.62 5.38
CA ARG A 436 -10.29 10.65 5.51
C ARG A 436 -9.93 10.42 6.98
N PRO A 437 -9.97 9.15 7.44
CA PRO A 437 -9.60 8.80 8.81
C PRO A 437 -8.09 8.82 9.04
N PHE A 438 -7.70 8.83 10.32
CA PHE A 438 -6.34 8.57 10.77
C PHE A 438 -6.25 7.19 11.41
N ALA A 439 -5.05 6.61 11.42
CA ALA A 439 -4.79 5.30 11.96
C ALA A 439 -4.28 5.43 13.40
N PRO A 440 -4.91 4.77 14.37
CA PRO A 440 -4.32 4.62 15.70
C PRO A 440 -3.15 3.63 15.66
N VAL A 441 -2.23 3.80 16.59
CA VAL A 441 -1.23 2.80 16.96
C VAL A 441 -1.41 2.40 18.40
N CYS A 442 -1.32 1.11 18.71
CA CYS A 442 -1.37 0.59 20.08
C CYS A 442 -0.35 -0.55 20.25
N ARG A 443 -0.02 -0.87 21.49
CA ARG A 443 0.77 -2.07 21.78
C ARG A 443 -0.01 -3.32 21.37
N LEU A 444 0.69 -4.35 20.91
CA LEU A 444 0.05 -5.59 20.44
C LEU A 444 -0.81 -6.24 21.54
N GLU A 445 -0.31 -6.29 22.77
CA GLU A 445 -1.00 -6.86 23.93
C GLU A 445 -2.27 -6.12 24.31
N ASP A 446 -2.39 -4.84 24.00
CA ASP A 446 -3.54 -4.00 24.33
C ASP A 446 -4.58 -3.89 23.22
N VAL A 447 -4.31 -4.47 22.03
CA VAL A 447 -5.23 -4.33 20.88
C VAL A 447 -6.65 -4.77 21.22
N SER A 448 -6.81 -5.87 21.99
CA SER A 448 -8.12 -6.38 22.41
C SER A 448 -8.77 -5.55 23.53
N LYS A 449 -8.05 -4.66 24.18
CA LYS A 449 -8.57 -3.68 25.15
C LYS A 449 -9.40 -2.60 24.45
N TYR A 450 -8.93 -2.13 23.29
CA TYR A 450 -9.53 -1.00 22.57
C TYR A 450 -10.40 -1.39 21.39
N PHE A 451 -10.10 -2.52 20.75
CA PHE A 451 -10.71 -2.94 19.48
C PHE A 451 -11.34 -4.33 19.59
N GLU A 452 -12.38 -4.57 18.80
CA GLU A 452 -12.92 -5.92 18.57
C GLU A 452 -11.98 -6.71 17.65
N PHE A 453 -10.76 -6.93 18.13
CA PHE A 453 -9.68 -7.53 17.34
C PHE A 453 -8.68 -8.25 18.24
N THR A 454 -8.07 -9.31 17.70
CA THR A 454 -7.00 -10.06 18.36
C THR A 454 -5.89 -10.32 17.35
N GLY A 455 -4.65 -10.40 17.83
CA GLY A 455 -3.48 -10.64 16.98
C GLY A 455 -2.95 -9.38 16.30
N GLU A 456 -2.06 -9.58 15.36
CA GLU A 456 -1.24 -8.52 14.79
C GLU A 456 -1.91 -7.79 13.63
N SER A 457 -1.77 -6.47 13.61
CA SER A 457 -2.08 -5.56 12.49
C SER A 457 -0.91 -4.57 12.29
N ARG A 458 0.30 -5.08 12.22
CA ARG A 458 1.54 -4.29 12.19
C ARG A 458 1.56 -3.24 11.08
N TRP A 459 1.01 -3.58 9.92
CA TRP A 459 1.05 -2.74 8.71
C TRP A 459 -0.29 -2.09 8.35
N MET A 460 -1.19 -1.93 9.35
CA MET A 460 -2.50 -1.30 9.14
C MET A 460 -3.35 -2.05 8.09
N GLY A 461 -3.28 -3.37 8.07
CA GLY A 461 -3.98 -4.21 7.09
C GLY A 461 -5.46 -4.43 7.38
N PHE A 462 -5.95 -4.03 8.57
CA PHE A 462 -7.30 -4.30 9.06
C PHE A 462 -7.97 -3.06 9.67
N CYS A 463 -9.30 -3.05 9.69
CA CYS A 463 -10.12 -1.98 10.28
C CYS A 463 -11.21 -2.52 11.21
N PRO A 464 -10.83 -3.08 12.38
CA PRO A 464 -11.78 -3.56 13.36
C PRO A 464 -12.65 -2.44 13.96
N LYS A 465 -13.74 -2.81 14.61
CA LYS A 465 -14.54 -1.89 15.44
C LYS A 465 -13.75 -1.43 16.67
N VAL A 466 -13.85 -0.15 16.96
CA VAL A 466 -13.48 0.39 18.27
C VAL A 466 -14.55 -0.03 19.26
N LYS A 467 -14.17 -0.58 20.41
CA LYS A 467 -15.13 -0.95 21.47
C LYS A 467 -15.91 0.26 21.94
N GLU A 468 -17.17 0.08 22.24
CA GLU A 468 -18.11 1.16 22.49
C GLU A 468 -17.64 2.08 23.64
N GLU A 469 -17.11 1.50 24.72
CA GLU A 469 -16.57 2.23 25.88
C GLU A 469 -15.35 3.12 25.58
N TRP A 470 -14.71 2.93 24.41
CA TRP A 470 -13.54 3.71 24.00
C TRP A 470 -13.81 4.75 22.91
N ARG A 471 -14.97 4.71 22.25
CA ARG A 471 -15.28 5.58 21.09
C ARG A 471 -15.22 7.06 21.40
N GLU A 472 -15.68 7.47 22.58
CA GLU A 472 -15.64 8.87 23.02
C GLU A 472 -14.21 9.32 23.32
N LYS A 473 -13.39 8.45 23.94
CA LYS A 473 -11.98 8.74 24.26
C LYS A 473 -11.07 8.72 23.04
N LEU A 474 -11.42 7.94 22.02
CA LEU A 474 -10.65 7.78 20.79
C LEU A 474 -11.38 8.42 19.60
N ILE A 475 -12.03 9.55 19.83
CA ILE A 475 -12.97 10.17 18.90
C ILE A 475 -12.32 10.57 17.57
N SER A 476 -11.07 11.03 17.57
CA SER A 476 -10.41 11.52 16.35
C SER A 476 -9.95 10.40 15.42
N ILE A 477 -9.86 9.17 15.92
CA ILE A 477 -9.46 7.99 15.13
C ILE A 477 -10.61 7.01 14.87
N THR A 478 -11.74 7.19 15.54
CA THR A 478 -12.93 6.39 15.33
C THR A 478 -13.66 6.90 14.08
N HIS A 479 -13.80 6.07 13.07
CA HIS A 479 -14.55 6.42 11.87
C HIS A 479 -16.06 6.44 12.17
N ILE A 480 -16.85 7.06 11.28
CA ILE A 480 -18.30 7.22 11.49
C ILE A 480 -19.05 5.90 11.68
N ASP A 481 -18.56 4.82 11.12
CA ASP A 481 -19.11 3.46 11.29
C ASP A 481 -18.57 2.74 12.53
N GLY A 482 -17.78 3.40 13.36
CA GLY A 482 -17.17 2.85 14.57
C GLY A 482 -15.91 2.03 14.32
N THR A 483 -15.38 1.97 13.10
CA THR A 483 -14.12 1.25 12.80
C THR A 483 -12.89 2.13 12.96
N ALA A 484 -11.71 1.52 13.05
CA ALA A 484 -10.43 2.21 12.96
C ALA A 484 -9.38 1.34 12.27
N ARG A 485 -8.53 1.93 11.42
CA ARG A 485 -7.41 1.24 10.77
C ARG A 485 -6.24 1.12 11.72
N VAL A 486 -6.23 0.07 12.54
CA VAL A 486 -5.27 -0.08 13.64
C VAL A 486 -3.88 -0.51 13.14
N GLN A 487 -2.85 0.09 13.74
CA GLN A 487 -1.50 -0.43 13.77
C GLN A 487 -1.22 -1.04 15.15
N THR A 488 -0.69 -2.27 15.18
CA THR A 488 -0.11 -2.85 16.40
C THR A 488 1.40 -2.75 16.34
N VAL A 489 2.04 -2.59 17.50
CA VAL A 489 3.50 -2.56 17.63
C VAL A 489 3.93 -3.36 18.86
N THR A 490 5.06 -4.11 18.71
CA THR A 490 5.78 -4.70 19.85
C THR A 490 7.06 -3.90 20.10
N ARG A 491 7.67 -4.10 21.27
CA ARG A 491 8.91 -3.42 21.63
C ARG A 491 10.05 -3.77 20.68
N GLU A 492 10.12 -5.02 20.23
CA GLU A 492 11.14 -5.49 19.27
C GLU A 492 10.98 -4.87 17.88
N GLN A 493 9.75 -4.56 17.49
CA GLN A 493 9.46 -3.94 16.18
C GLN A 493 9.83 -2.45 16.15
N ASN A 494 9.54 -1.71 17.24
CA ASN A 494 9.86 -0.29 17.36
C ASN A 494 9.85 0.12 18.84
N GLU A 495 11.02 0.09 19.47
CA GLU A 495 11.18 0.34 20.90
C GLU A 495 10.69 1.74 21.31
N PHE A 496 11.11 2.78 20.58
CA PHE A 496 10.71 4.15 20.89
C PHE A 496 9.20 4.35 20.81
N LEU A 497 8.57 3.86 19.76
CA LEU A 497 7.12 4.00 19.59
C LEU A 497 6.36 3.20 20.63
N TYR A 498 6.85 2.02 21.00
CA TYR A 498 6.26 1.20 22.06
C TYR A 498 6.35 1.89 23.42
N ASP A 499 7.52 2.43 23.79
CA ASP A 499 7.73 3.14 25.06
C ASP A 499 6.91 4.43 25.10
N LEU A 500 6.83 5.18 23.99
CA LEU A 500 6.00 6.36 23.86
C LEU A 500 4.51 6.07 24.14
N ILE A 501 3.98 4.96 23.60
CA ILE A 501 2.59 4.56 23.84
C ILE A 501 2.42 4.15 25.30
N THR A 502 3.39 3.43 25.86
CA THR A 502 3.36 3.00 27.25
C THR A 502 3.27 4.17 28.24
N GLU A 503 4.04 5.22 27.98
CA GLU A 503 4.02 6.45 28.80
C GLU A 503 2.76 7.31 28.54
N PHE A 504 2.16 7.20 27.37
CA PHE A 504 0.96 7.96 26.99
C PHE A 504 -0.32 7.39 27.61
N GLU A 505 -0.40 6.08 27.87
CA GLU A 505 -1.55 5.38 28.48
C GLU A 505 -1.68 5.69 29.99
#